data_b60e4b092cf9e182dc49d58dbe9f2020
#
_entry.id   b60e4b092cf9e182dc49d58dbe9f2020
#
_cell.length_a   1.000
_cell.length_b   1.000
_cell.length_c   1.000
_cell.angle_alpha   90.00
_cell.angle_beta   90.00
_cell.angle_gamma   90.00
#
_symmetry.space_group_name_H-M   'P 1'
#
loop_
_entity.id
_entity.type
_entity.pdbx_description
1 polymer ?
#
loop_
_entity_poly.entity_id
_entity_poly.type
_entity_poly.pdbx_seq_one_letter_code
_entity_poly.pdbx_strand_id
1 'polypeptide(L)'
;MYHIKHDKRAESSVELICTAVLELLETKPLGEITISDVQRRSTVSRSTFYRNFDSLEDVLALLCDRGFDEIAAGSGAPVYIRVFHYWFNNAAVLEALVRTGRADILAESLKSCCFARRSCRAWTKRGWTTSPRTSAML
;
A
#
# COMPACT_ATOMS: atom_id res chain seq x y z
N MET A 1 -4.27 -9.20 -10.00
CA MET A 1 -2.81 -8.91 -10.04
C MET A 1 -2.58 -7.71 -10.95
N TYR A 2 -1.75 -6.74 -10.58
CA TYR A 2 -1.51 -5.57 -11.42
C TYR A 2 -0.34 -5.80 -12.41
N HIS A 3 -0.43 -5.17 -13.60
CA HIS A 3 0.49 -5.37 -14.73
C HIS A 3 1.04 -4.04 -15.23
N ILE A 4 1.86 -3.37 -14.43
CA ILE A 4 2.38 -2.05 -14.79
C ILE A 4 3.57 -2.21 -15.73
N LYS A 5 3.43 -1.68 -16.96
CA LYS A 5 4.55 -1.54 -17.89
C LYS A 5 5.39 -0.33 -17.48
N HIS A 6 6.70 -0.47 -17.48
CA HIS A 6 7.65 0.64 -17.25
C HIS A 6 7.69 1.60 -18.45
N ASP A 7 6.58 2.32 -18.65
CA ASP A 7 6.46 3.37 -19.66
C ASP A 7 5.87 4.61 -18.97
N LYS A 8 6.44 5.78 -19.21
CA LYS A 8 6.01 7.05 -18.61
C LYS A 8 4.51 7.31 -18.71
N ARG A 9 3.88 6.89 -19.82
CA ARG A 9 2.43 7.02 -19.99
C ARG A 9 1.64 6.07 -19.11
N ALA A 10 2.12 4.84 -18.95
CA ALA A 10 1.50 3.86 -18.06
C ALA A 10 1.65 4.31 -16.59
N GLU A 11 2.83 4.77 -16.20
CA GLU A 11 3.10 5.30 -14.86
C GLU A 11 2.16 6.49 -14.53
N SER A 12 2.03 7.45 -15.45
CA SER A 12 1.12 8.59 -15.28
C SER A 12 -0.34 8.15 -15.12
N SER A 13 -0.79 7.17 -15.90
CA SER A 13 -2.15 6.63 -15.81
C SER A 13 -2.38 5.91 -14.48
N VAL A 14 -1.39 5.15 -14.01
CA VAL A 14 -1.43 4.46 -12.70
C VAL A 14 -1.53 5.47 -11.56
N GLU A 15 -0.76 6.55 -11.59
CA GLU A 15 -0.84 7.61 -10.58
C GLU A 15 -2.24 8.25 -10.53
N LEU A 16 -2.81 8.56 -11.68
CA LEU A 16 -4.16 9.13 -11.75
C LEU A 16 -5.21 8.16 -11.19
N ILE A 17 -5.09 6.87 -11.50
CA ILE A 17 -5.99 5.83 -10.97
C ILE A 17 -5.85 5.72 -9.45
N CYS A 18 -4.61 5.63 -8.92
CA CYS A 18 -4.35 5.53 -7.49
C CYS A 18 -4.91 6.73 -6.72
N THR A 19 -4.67 7.95 -7.22
CA THR A 19 -5.20 9.18 -6.63
C THR A 19 -6.73 9.18 -6.63
N ALA A 20 -7.35 8.82 -7.74
CA ALA A 20 -8.81 8.76 -7.84
C ALA A 20 -9.42 7.74 -6.87
N VAL A 21 -8.81 6.57 -6.72
CA VAL A 21 -9.28 5.55 -5.76
C VAL A 21 -9.15 6.05 -4.32
N LEU A 22 -8.03 6.67 -3.95
CA LEU A 22 -7.86 7.25 -2.61
C LEU A 22 -8.92 8.30 -2.30
N GLU A 23 -9.15 9.23 -3.22
CA GLU A 23 -10.18 10.27 -3.06
C GLU A 23 -11.61 9.68 -2.97
N LEU A 24 -11.90 8.62 -3.72
CA LEU A 24 -13.20 7.94 -3.65
C LEU A 24 -13.39 7.19 -2.34
N LEU A 25 -12.32 6.60 -1.79
CA LEU A 25 -12.36 5.93 -0.48
C LEU A 25 -12.67 6.88 0.69
N GLU A 26 -12.36 8.17 0.56
CA GLU A 26 -12.75 9.19 1.55
C GLU A 26 -14.26 9.45 1.56
N THR A 27 -14.95 9.16 0.45
CA THR A 27 -16.37 9.48 0.28
C THR A 27 -17.29 8.27 0.39
N LYS A 28 -16.81 7.07 0.05
CA LYS A 28 -17.61 5.84 0.05
C LYS A 28 -16.76 4.57 0.23
N PRO A 29 -17.35 3.50 0.76
CA PRO A 29 -16.64 2.24 0.94
C PRO A 29 -16.25 1.59 -0.40
N LEU A 30 -15.17 0.80 -0.41
CA LEU A 30 -14.64 0.15 -1.61
C LEU A 30 -15.70 -0.66 -2.39
N GLY A 31 -16.59 -1.35 -1.69
CA GLY A 31 -17.65 -2.15 -2.31
C GLY A 31 -18.67 -1.35 -3.13
N GLU A 32 -18.75 -0.04 -2.93
CA GLU A 32 -19.63 0.87 -3.66
C GLU A 32 -18.90 1.65 -4.75
N ILE A 33 -17.57 1.55 -4.82
CA ILE A 33 -16.77 2.19 -5.86
C ILE A 33 -16.84 1.34 -7.12
N THR A 34 -17.21 1.96 -8.24
CA THR A 34 -17.22 1.31 -9.54
C THR A 34 -16.06 1.78 -10.41
N ILE A 35 -15.69 0.97 -11.41
CA ILE A 35 -14.68 1.38 -12.39
C ILE A 35 -15.11 2.67 -13.13
N SER A 36 -16.42 2.88 -13.30
CA SER A 36 -16.96 4.10 -13.90
C SER A 36 -16.72 5.33 -13.01
N ASP A 37 -16.75 5.17 -11.69
CA ASP A 37 -16.42 6.27 -10.77
C ASP A 37 -14.93 6.62 -10.87
N VAL A 38 -14.08 5.59 -10.91
CA VAL A 38 -12.63 5.78 -11.08
C VAL A 38 -12.33 6.44 -12.42
N GLN A 39 -12.97 6.00 -13.49
CA GLN A 39 -12.83 6.61 -14.83
C GLN A 39 -13.22 8.09 -14.81
N ARG A 40 -14.35 8.41 -14.21
CA ARG A 40 -14.85 9.80 -14.11
C ARG A 40 -13.90 10.68 -13.31
N ARG A 41 -13.35 10.14 -12.24
CA ARG A 41 -12.46 10.88 -11.34
C ARG A 41 -11.04 11.03 -11.87
N SER A 42 -10.48 9.96 -12.45
CA SER A 42 -9.10 9.92 -12.96
C SER A 42 -8.96 10.43 -14.40
N THR A 43 -10.06 10.56 -15.16
CA THR A 43 -10.06 10.81 -16.60
C THR A 43 -9.38 9.72 -17.45
N VAL A 44 -9.01 8.61 -16.81
CA VAL A 44 -8.37 7.46 -17.47
C VAL A 44 -9.44 6.55 -18.07
N SER A 45 -9.25 6.09 -19.31
CA SER A 45 -10.21 5.21 -19.96
C SER A 45 -10.31 3.84 -19.28
N ARG A 46 -11.48 3.20 -19.39
CA ARG A 46 -11.72 1.85 -18.87
C ARG A 46 -10.73 0.81 -19.42
N SER A 47 -10.39 0.91 -20.71
CA SER A 47 -9.39 0.03 -21.32
C SER A 47 -7.99 0.23 -20.75
N THR A 48 -7.63 1.46 -20.40
CA THR A 48 -6.36 1.76 -19.76
C THR A 48 -6.34 1.27 -18.32
N PHE A 49 -7.47 1.35 -17.60
CA PHE A 49 -7.59 0.74 -16.28
C PHE A 49 -7.28 -0.76 -16.35
N TYR A 50 -8.02 -1.52 -17.17
CA TYR A 50 -7.86 -2.97 -17.29
C TYR A 50 -6.54 -3.42 -17.92
N ARG A 51 -5.79 -2.51 -18.55
CA ARG A 51 -4.42 -2.80 -18.99
C ARG A 51 -3.46 -2.89 -17.82
N ASN A 52 -3.72 -2.20 -16.72
CA ASN A 52 -2.83 -2.12 -15.56
C ASN A 52 -3.34 -2.91 -14.35
N PHE A 53 -4.65 -3.04 -14.20
CA PHE A 53 -5.30 -3.65 -13.04
C PHE A 53 -6.46 -4.55 -13.48
N ASP A 54 -6.62 -5.69 -12.83
CA ASP A 54 -7.77 -6.57 -13.06
C ASP A 54 -8.99 -6.13 -12.22
N SER A 55 -8.74 -5.53 -11.04
CA SER A 55 -9.76 -5.12 -10.08
C SER A 55 -9.33 -3.89 -9.26
N LEU A 56 -10.26 -3.37 -8.46
CA LEU A 56 -9.96 -2.27 -7.52
C LEU A 56 -9.05 -2.73 -6.38
N GLU A 57 -9.16 -3.99 -5.97
CA GLU A 57 -8.29 -4.60 -4.96
C GLU A 57 -6.83 -4.60 -5.43
N ASP A 58 -6.57 -4.72 -6.73
CA ASP A 58 -5.22 -4.65 -7.27
C ASP A 58 -4.62 -3.24 -7.15
N VAL A 59 -5.45 -2.20 -7.20
CA VAL A 59 -5.02 -0.82 -6.91
C VAL A 59 -4.61 -0.71 -5.44
N LEU A 60 -5.40 -1.29 -4.53
CA LEU A 60 -5.05 -1.32 -3.10
C LEU A 60 -3.76 -2.11 -2.84
N ALA A 61 -3.55 -3.23 -3.55
CA ALA A 61 -2.32 -3.99 -3.45
C ALA A 61 -1.09 -3.15 -3.84
N LEU A 62 -1.18 -2.41 -4.95
CA LEU A 62 -0.12 -1.49 -5.36
C LEU A 62 0.12 -0.39 -4.32
N LEU A 63 -0.94 0.18 -3.74
CA LEU A 63 -0.83 1.20 -2.70
C LEU A 63 -0.15 0.64 -1.45
N CYS A 64 -0.45 -0.60 -1.06
CA CYS A 64 0.22 -1.29 0.04
C CYS A 64 1.70 -1.53 -0.26
N ASP A 65 2.04 -2.02 -1.45
CA ASP A 65 3.43 -2.27 -1.86
C ASP A 65 4.26 -0.98 -1.80
N ARG A 66 3.74 0.11 -2.36
CA ARG A 66 4.37 1.44 -2.29
C ARG A 66 4.53 1.93 -0.87
N GLY A 67 3.52 1.71 -0.02
CA GLY A 67 3.57 2.09 1.39
C GLY A 67 4.69 1.38 2.13
N PHE A 68 4.83 0.09 1.96
CA PHE A 68 5.93 -0.66 2.58
C PHE A 68 7.30 -0.29 2.02
N ASP A 69 7.38 0.03 0.72
CA ASP A 69 8.61 0.54 0.11
C ASP A 69 9.02 1.89 0.68
N GLU A 70 8.08 2.81 0.86
CA GLU A 70 8.31 4.11 1.49
C GLU A 70 8.74 3.98 2.95
N ILE A 71 8.04 3.15 3.72
CA ILE A 71 8.41 2.83 5.10
C ILE A 71 9.83 2.26 5.18
N ALA A 72 10.19 1.35 4.27
CA ALA A 72 11.49 0.71 4.25
C ALA A 72 12.61 1.67 3.80
N ALA A 73 12.33 2.59 2.91
CA ALA A 73 13.29 3.60 2.43
C ALA A 73 13.53 4.72 3.44
N GLY A 74 12.60 4.95 4.36
CA GLY A 74 12.69 5.99 5.38
C GLY A 74 13.85 5.78 6.35
N SER A 75 14.35 6.88 6.91
CA SER A 75 15.44 6.92 7.90
C SER A 75 15.09 7.86 9.05
N GLY A 76 15.93 7.88 10.07
CA GLY A 76 15.82 8.84 11.20
C GLY A 76 14.93 8.36 12.35
N ALA A 77 13.88 7.62 12.11
CA ALA A 77 13.00 7.06 13.15
C ALA A 77 13.00 5.52 13.13
N PRO A 78 12.75 4.88 14.28
CA PRO A 78 12.55 3.42 14.33
C PRO A 78 11.47 2.96 13.36
N VAL A 79 11.64 1.77 12.78
CA VAL A 79 10.73 1.24 11.74
C VAL A 79 9.26 1.19 12.21
N TYR A 80 9.00 0.81 13.46
CA TYR A 80 7.63 0.74 13.98
C TYR A 80 6.94 2.13 14.06
N ILE A 81 7.70 3.19 14.35
CA ILE A 81 7.20 4.56 14.32
C ILE A 81 6.82 4.95 12.89
N ARG A 82 7.67 4.63 11.90
CA ARG A 82 7.39 4.90 10.49
C ARG A 82 6.18 4.14 10.00
N VAL A 83 6.04 2.87 10.36
CA VAL A 83 4.87 2.03 10.05
C VAL A 83 3.60 2.67 10.61
N PHE A 84 3.60 3.01 11.90
CA PHE A 84 2.45 3.63 12.54
C PHE A 84 2.09 4.97 11.88
N HIS A 85 3.07 5.85 11.67
CA HIS A 85 2.86 7.17 11.06
C HIS A 85 2.32 7.04 9.63
N TYR A 86 2.88 6.16 8.81
CA TYR A 86 2.45 5.96 7.44
C TYR A 86 0.99 5.50 7.39
N TRP A 87 0.64 4.44 8.10
CA TRP A 87 -0.71 3.89 8.07
C TRP A 87 -1.74 4.75 8.79
N PHE A 88 -1.35 5.54 9.77
CA PHE A 88 -2.22 6.54 10.36
C PHE A 88 -2.64 7.60 9.34
N ASN A 89 -1.69 8.07 8.52
CA ASN A 89 -1.97 9.05 7.46
C ASN A 89 -2.70 8.44 6.25
N ASN A 90 -2.67 7.12 6.09
CA ASN A 90 -3.31 6.39 4.98
C ASN A 90 -4.40 5.43 5.50
N ALA A 91 -5.10 5.83 6.55
CA ALA A 91 -6.09 4.99 7.23
C ALA A 91 -7.23 4.52 6.30
N ALA A 92 -7.59 5.29 5.28
CA ALA A 92 -8.63 4.93 4.31
C ALA A 92 -8.33 3.61 3.57
N VAL A 93 -7.07 3.34 3.25
CA VAL A 93 -6.65 2.08 2.62
C VAL A 93 -6.81 0.92 3.58
N LEU A 94 -6.36 1.06 4.84
CA LEU A 94 -6.53 0.03 5.87
C LEU A 94 -8.01 -0.25 6.15
N GLU A 95 -8.81 0.77 6.28
CA GLU A 95 -10.25 0.65 6.51
C GLU A 95 -10.93 -0.09 5.35
N ALA A 96 -10.59 0.24 4.11
CA ALA A 96 -11.10 -0.45 2.93
C ALA A 96 -10.75 -1.94 2.94
N LEU A 97 -9.51 -2.30 3.26
CA LEU A 97 -9.05 -3.69 3.33
C LEU A 97 -9.74 -4.47 4.45
N VAL A 98 -9.92 -3.87 5.62
CA VAL A 98 -10.59 -4.50 6.76
C VAL A 98 -12.08 -4.71 6.46
N ARG A 99 -12.77 -3.70 5.95
CA ARG A 99 -14.21 -3.78 5.62
C ARG A 99 -14.53 -4.78 4.53
N THR A 100 -13.63 -4.97 3.58
CA THR A 100 -13.81 -5.95 2.50
C THR A 100 -13.29 -7.35 2.85
N GLY A 101 -12.72 -7.52 4.05
CA GLY A 101 -12.11 -8.79 4.46
C GLY A 101 -10.83 -9.14 3.69
N ARG A 102 -10.18 -8.18 3.05
CA ARG A 102 -8.99 -8.35 2.20
C ARG A 102 -7.70 -7.95 2.91
N ALA A 103 -7.60 -8.20 4.21
CA ALA A 103 -6.36 -8.02 4.96
C ALA A 103 -5.19 -8.92 4.46
N ASP A 104 -5.52 -9.98 3.69
CA ASP A 104 -4.56 -10.81 2.97
C ASP A 104 -3.66 -9.97 2.05
N ILE A 105 -4.19 -8.95 1.39
CA ILE A 105 -3.44 -8.04 0.51
C ILE A 105 -2.31 -7.35 1.28
N LEU A 106 -2.62 -6.83 2.48
CA LEU A 106 -1.62 -6.17 3.32
C LEU A 106 -0.52 -7.14 3.75
N ALA A 107 -0.90 -8.36 4.13
CA ALA A 107 0.04 -9.39 4.54
C ALA A 107 0.95 -9.84 3.38
N GLU A 108 0.43 -9.99 2.18
CA GLU A 108 1.21 -10.35 0.99
C GLU A 108 2.18 -9.22 0.60
N SER A 109 1.75 -7.97 0.61
CA SER A 109 2.61 -6.81 0.35
C SER A 109 3.75 -6.72 1.38
N LEU A 110 3.46 -6.96 2.66
CA LEU A 110 4.48 -7.00 3.70
C LEU A 110 5.49 -8.13 3.46
N LYS A 111 5.02 -9.34 3.13
CA LYS A 111 5.89 -10.47 2.79
C LYS A 111 6.77 -10.14 1.59
N SER A 112 6.20 -9.57 0.54
CA SER A 112 6.92 -9.18 -0.68
C SER A 112 8.04 -8.19 -0.38
N CYS A 113 7.77 -7.16 0.41
CA CYS A 113 8.76 -6.20 0.88
C CYS A 113 9.86 -6.88 1.69
N CYS A 114 9.50 -7.80 2.58
CA CYS A 114 10.45 -8.55 3.41
C CYS A 114 11.36 -9.45 2.57
N PHE A 115 10.86 -10.09 1.54
CA PHE A 115 11.65 -10.94 0.66
C PHE A 115 12.55 -10.14 -0.30
N ALA A 116 12.05 -9.05 -0.87
CA ALA A 116 12.78 -8.20 -1.81
C ALA A 116 13.95 -7.47 -1.13
N ARG A 117 13.79 -7.12 0.14
CA ARG A 117 14.82 -6.43 0.91
C ARG A 117 15.37 -7.35 2.01
N ARG A 118 16.62 -7.79 1.88
CA ARG A 118 17.36 -8.51 2.93
C ARG A 118 17.37 -7.78 4.28
N SER A 119 17.01 -6.52 4.31
CA SER A 119 16.84 -5.69 5.51
C SER A 119 15.73 -6.17 6.45
N CYS A 120 14.71 -6.87 5.95
CA CYS A 120 13.69 -7.45 6.81
C CYS A 120 14.17 -8.67 7.61
N ARG A 121 15.24 -9.34 7.19
CA ARG A 121 15.91 -10.35 8.05
C ARG A 121 16.43 -9.75 9.35
N ALA A 122 16.79 -8.47 9.32
CA ALA A 122 17.21 -7.75 10.51
C ALA A 122 16.02 -7.37 11.42
N TRP A 123 14.83 -7.21 10.83
CA TRP A 123 13.63 -6.90 11.59
C TRP A 123 13.05 -8.13 12.30
N THR A 124 12.94 -9.27 11.61
CA THR A 124 12.47 -10.53 12.21
C THR A 124 13.41 -11.07 13.29
N LYS A 125 14.72 -10.83 13.18
CA LYS A 125 15.69 -11.25 14.20
C LYS A 125 15.85 -10.25 15.36
N ARG A 126 15.57 -8.97 15.18
CA ARG A 126 15.74 -7.93 16.20
C ARG A 126 14.46 -7.40 16.83
N GLY A 127 13.33 -7.58 16.17
CA GLY A 127 12.05 -7.05 16.64
C GLY A 127 11.39 -7.82 17.78
N TRP A 128 11.85 -9.05 18.05
CA TRP A 128 11.30 -9.91 19.10
C TRP A 128 12.30 -10.30 20.18
N THR A 129 13.54 -9.92 20.06
CA THR A 129 14.47 -9.97 21.18
C THR A 129 14.34 -8.67 21.95
N THR A 130 13.75 -8.73 23.13
CA THR A 130 13.90 -7.69 24.14
C THR A 130 15.38 -7.34 24.20
N SER A 131 15.74 -6.16 23.67
CA SER A 131 17.11 -5.69 23.72
C SER A 131 17.53 -5.60 25.17
N PRO A 132 18.64 -6.22 25.58
CA PRO A 132 19.14 -6.10 26.95
C PRO A 132 19.47 -4.65 27.35
N ARG A 133 19.43 -3.70 26.39
CA ARG A 133 19.60 -2.27 26.66
C ARG A 133 18.39 -1.59 27.30
N THR A 134 17.20 -2.19 27.22
CA THR A 134 16.03 -1.63 27.90
C THR A 134 16.05 -1.89 29.39
N SER A 135 16.75 -2.94 29.84
CA SER A 135 16.94 -3.23 31.25
C SER A 135 17.98 -2.32 31.94
N ALA A 136 18.84 -1.65 31.19
CA ALA A 136 19.86 -0.75 31.70
C ALA A 136 19.38 0.69 31.86
N MET A 137 18.18 1.03 31.45
CA MET A 137 17.55 2.36 31.57
C MET A 137 16.49 2.42 32.68
N LEU A 138 16.31 1.33 33.40
CA LEU A 138 15.54 1.26 34.64
C LEU A 138 16.50 1.17 35.79
#